data_1c017e39c4f75d7973e3b4092fec1f8d
#
_entry.id   1c017e39c4f75d7973e3b4092fec1f8d
#
_cell.length_a   1.000
_cell.length_b   1.000
_cell.length_c   1.000
_cell.angle_alpha   90.00
_cell.angle_beta   90.00
_cell.angle_gamma   90.00
#
_symmetry.space_group_name_H-M   'P 1'
#
loop_
_entity.id
_entity.type
_entity.pdbx_description
1 polymer ?
#
loop_
_entity_poly.entity_id
_entity_poly.type
_entity_poly.pdbx_seq_one_letter_code
_entity_poly.pdbx_strand_id
1 'polypeptide(L)'
;SLSSALILFAFSLPLNFAAKSAEFFTIGTGGPTGVYFQVGNAICKMVAKLQSSDHGRKKGGDKAYRCSAPSTGGSTYNIGQIQQGEFQFGVAQSDWQYHAYNASKPEKVKPFKDLRAVFSAHPEPFQIIARKGSKVKDWKSLKGKKVNIGNPGSGQRGTFEVLMESHGVNKSYFGATSELTSSEQSGALCDKKIDAYGYTVGVPNAGVAQATDGCG
;
A
#
# COMPACT_ATOMS: atom_id res chain seq x y z
N SER A 1 40.93 -73.60 -12.81
CA SER A 1 39.92 -72.98 -11.93
C SER A 1 39.54 -71.62 -12.50
N LEU A 2 38.35 -71.54 -13.07
CA LEU A 2 37.75 -70.26 -13.53
C LEU A 2 36.95 -69.67 -12.35
N SER A 3 37.35 -68.46 -11.94
CA SER A 3 36.59 -67.67 -10.99
C SER A 3 35.69 -66.69 -11.76
N SER A 4 34.38 -66.94 -11.69
CA SER A 4 33.36 -66.03 -12.27
C SER A 4 33.11 -64.87 -11.32
N ALA A 5 33.51 -63.66 -11.70
CA ALA A 5 33.18 -62.44 -11.00
C ALA A 5 31.78 -61.98 -11.38
N LEU A 6 30.84 -61.98 -10.40
CA LEU A 6 29.49 -61.46 -10.58
C LEU A 6 29.51 -59.95 -10.37
N ILE A 7 29.37 -59.17 -11.48
CA ILE A 7 29.24 -57.73 -11.40
C ILE A 7 27.78 -57.36 -11.15
N LEU A 8 27.48 -56.92 -9.91
CA LEU A 8 26.18 -56.31 -9.59
C LEU A 8 26.09 -54.90 -10.16
N PHE A 9 25.33 -54.71 -11.21
CA PHE A 9 24.97 -53.36 -11.69
C PHE A 9 23.85 -52.82 -10.79
N ALA A 10 24.19 -51.90 -9.89
CA ALA A 10 23.20 -51.13 -9.13
C ALA A 10 22.59 -50.08 -10.07
N PHE A 11 21.35 -50.32 -10.52
CA PHE A 11 20.55 -49.33 -11.24
C PHE A 11 20.08 -48.28 -10.25
N SER A 12 20.80 -47.14 -10.14
CA SER A 12 20.31 -45.96 -9.43
C SER A 12 19.25 -45.26 -10.29
N LEU A 13 17.96 -45.51 -10.01
CA LEU A 13 16.87 -44.72 -10.54
C LEU A 13 16.99 -43.27 -10.03
N PRO A 14 17.07 -42.25 -10.89
CA PRO A 14 17.02 -40.88 -10.44
C PRO A 14 15.59 -40.62 -9.89
N LEU A 15 15.47 -40.43 -8.58
CA LEU A 15 14.27 -39.88 -7.97
C LEU A 15 14.16 -38.41 -8.43
N ASN A 16 13.45 -38.19 -9.53
CA ASN A 16 13.04 -36.86 -9.96
C ASN A 16 12.00 -36.32 -8.95
N PHE A 17 12.45 -35.71 -7.88
CA PHE A 17 11.62 -34.81 -7.09
C PHE A 17 11.34 -33.59 -7.96
N ALA A 18 10.22 -33.56 -8.66
CA ALA A 18 9.70 -32.35 -9.27
C ALA A 18 9.45 -31.36 -8.12
N ALA A 19 10.36 -30.43 -7.90
CA ALA A 19 10.16 -29.32 -6.97
C ALA A 19 8.95 -28.54 -7.47
N LYS A 20 7.85 -28.57 -6.71
CA LYS A 20 6.67 -27.75 -7.01
C LYS A 20 7.09 -26.29 -7.00
N SER A 21 6.99 -25.61 -8.13
CA SER A 21 7.27 -24.18 -8.22
C SER A 21 6.19 -23.42 -7.43
N ALA A 22 6.62 -22.54 -6.51
CA ALA A 22 5.70 -21.65 -5.83
C ALA A 22 5.27 -20.52 -6.77
N GLU A 23 3.97 -20.21 -6.78
CA GLU A 23 3.47 -18.97 -7.39
C GLU A 23 3.68 -17.81 -6.44
N PHE A 24 4.39 -16.79 -6.90
CA PHE A 24 4.62 -15.56 -6.17
C PHE A 24 3.57 -14.53 -6.55
N PHE A 25 3.06 -13.80 -5.56
CA PHE A 25 2.26 -12.62 -5.81
C PHE A 25 2.55 -11.52 -4.80
N THR A 26 2.41 -10.30 -5.28
CA THR A 26 2.69 -9.09 -4.50
C THR A 26 1.42 -8.28 -4.32
N ILE A 27 1.22 -7.79 -3.09
CA ILE A 27 0.16 -6.85 -2.72
C ILE A 27 0.82 -5.50 -2.44
N GLY A 28 0.68 -4.53 -3.33
CA GLY A 28 1.12 -3.16 -3.09
C GLY A 28 0.38 -2.55 -1.89
N THR A 29 1.10 -1.89 -0.98
CA THR A 29 0.51 -1.36 0.26
C THR A 29 0.66 0.15 0.38
N GLY A 30 1.23 0.66 1.44
CA GLY A 30 1.50 2.06 1.74
C GLY A 30 2.63 2.19 2.76
N GLY A 31 2.73 3.33 3.42
CA GLY A 31 3.72 3.54 4.48
C GLY A 31 3.54 2.58 5.66
N PRO A 32 4.62 2.20 6.38
CA PRO A 32 4.57 1.20 7.45
C PRO A 32 3.63 1.54 8.61
N THR A 33 3.39 2.81 8.87
CA THR A 33 2.44 3.28 9.90
C THR A 33 0.98 3.31 9.40
N GLY A 34 0.76 3.06 8.11
CA GLY A 34 -0.55 3.09 7.45
C GLY A 34 -1.31 1.77 7.57
N VAL A 35 -2.63 1.85 7.43
CA VAL A 35 -3.53 0.68 7.47
C VAL A 35 -3.27 -0.27 6.30
N TYR A 36 -2.93 0.22 5.12
CA TYR A 36 -2.64 -0.61 3.94
C TYR A 36 -1.54 -1.64 4.19
N PHE A 37 -0.46 -1.21 4.84
CA PHE A 37 0.65 -2.09 5.18
C PHE A 37 0.21 -3.21 6.13
N GLN A 38 -0.61 -2.88 7.13
CA GLN A 38 -1.15 -3.86 8.07
C GLN A 38 -2.09 -4.84 7.37
N VAL A 39 -2.99 -4.36 6.52
CA VAL A 39 -3.93 -5.18 5.75
C VAL A 39 -3.18 -6.14 4.82
N GLY A 40 -2.23 -5.65 4.02
CA GLY A 40 -1.45 -6.50 3.11
C GLY A 40 -0.69 -7.60 3.84
N ASN A 41 -0.02 -7.26 4.95
CA ASN A 41 0.69 -8.24 5.77
C ASN A 41 -0.25 -9.25 6.45
N ALA A 42 -1.44 -8.82 6.89
CA ALA A 42 -2.44 -9.72 7.45
C ALA A 42 -2.92 -10.73 6.40
N ILE A 43 -3.18 -10.29 5.17
CA ILE A 43 -3.55 -11.17 4.06
C ILE A 43 -2.44 -12.19 3.79
N CYS A 44 -1.18 -11.75 3.69
CA CYS A 44 -0.06 -12.65 3.47
C CYS A 44 0.09 -13.69 4.59
N LYS A 45 -0.11 -13.29 5.86
CA LYS A 45 -0.13 -14.22 7.00
C LYS A 45 -1.27 -15.23 6.90
N MET A 46 -2.46 -14.79 6.50
CA MET A 46 -3.60 -15.70 6.29
C MET A 46 -3.34 -16.70 5.17
N VAL A 47 -2.78 -16.26 4.05
CA VAL A 47 -2.39 -17.15 2.93
C VAL A 47 -1.40 -18.21 3.40
N ALA A 48 -0.34 -17.81 4.12
CA ALA A 48 0.64 -18.74 4.66
C ALA A 48 0.02 -19.75 5.63
N LYS A 49 -0.87 -19.29 6.52
CA LYS A 49 -1.59 -20.15 7.48
C LYS A 49 -2.52 -21.13 6.79
N LEU A 50 -3.27 -20.70 5.78
CA LEU A 50 -4.15 -21.57 5.01
C LEU A 50 -3.38 -22.68 4.31
N GLN A 51 -2.24 -22.37 3.71
CA GLN A 51 -1.40 -23.36 3.01
C GLN A 51 -0.77 -24.38 3.98
N SER A 52 -0.48 -24.00 5.22
CA SER A 52 0.06 -24.91 6.23
C SER A 52 -1.02 -25.83 6.84
N SER A 53 -2.30 -25.53 6.66
CA SER A 53 -3.41 -26.32 7.17
C SER A 53 -3.79 -27.48 6.24
N ASP A 54 -4.29 -28.59 6.82
CA ASP A 54 -4.77 -29.73 6.03
C ASP A 54 -5.94 -29.36 5.11
N HIS A 55 -6.79 -28.44 5.56
CA HIS A 55 -7.92 -27.93 4.78
C HIS A 55 -7.45 -27.10 3.57
N GLY A 56 -6.46 -26.25 3.76
CA GLY A 56 -5.87 -25.44 2.71
C GLY A 56 -5.14 -26.27 1.66
N ARG A 57 -4.42 -27.32 2.08
CA ARG A 57 -3.76 -28.27 1.18
C ARG A 57 -4.75 -29.03 0.28
N LYS A 58 -5.92 -29.40 0.83
CA LYS A 58 -6.97 -30.11 0.07
C LYS A 58 -7.70 -29.20 -0.93
N LYS A 59 -7.94 -27.90 -0.60
CA LYS A 59 -8.64 -26.95 -1.48
C LYS A 59 -7.72 -26.24 -2.48
N GLY A 60 -6.50 -25.93 -2.09
CA GLY A 60 -5.54 -25.20 -2.94
C GLY A 60 -4.85 -26.05 -4.01
N GLY A 61 -5.12 -27.36 -4.02
CA GLY A 61 -4.40 -28.28 -4.91
C GLY A 61 -2.91 -28.31 -4.55
N ASP A 62 -2.11 -28.64 -5.56
CA ASP A 62 -0.65 -28.79 -5.42
C ASP A 62 0.13 -27.48 -5.53
N LYS A 63 -0.54 -26.33 -5.67
CA LYS A 63 0.11 -25.03 -5.83
C LYS A 63 0.50 -24.43 -4.48
N ALA A 64 1.77 -24.06 -4.35
CA ALA A 64 2.25 -23.24 -3.21
C ALA A 64 2.21 -21.77 -3.63
N TYR A 65 1.67 -20.91 -2.76
CA TYR A 65 1.67 -19.46 -2.97
C TYR A 65 2.65 -18.78 -2.03
N ARG A 66 3.36 -17.80 -2.54
CA ARG A 66 4.25 -16.92 -1.76
C ARG A 66 3.75 -15.48 -1.89
N CYS A 67 3.24 -14.95 -0.79
CA CYS A 67 2.71 -13.60 -0.71
C CYS A 67 3.77 -12.63 -0.19
N SER A 68 3.90 -11.48 -0.87
CA SER A 68 4.72 -10.34 -0.45
C SER A 68 3.84 -9.10 -0.32
N ALA A 69 4.05 -8.29 0.71
CA ALA A 69 3.32 -7.05 0.96
C ALA A 69 4.29 -5.90 1.25
N PRO A 70 5.03 -5.41 0.23
CA PRO A 70 5.98 -4.33 0.39
C PRO A 70 5.30 -3.01 0.75
N SER A 71 6.03 -2.17 1.51
CA SER A 71 5.69 -0.75 1.65
C SER A 71 5.84 -0.05 0.31
N THR A 72 4.89 0.82 -0.04
CA THR A 72 4.85 1.52 -1.33
C THR A 72 4.47 2.98 -1.17
N GLY A 73 4.44 3.72 -2.29
CA GLY A 73 3.96 5.09 -2.36
C GLY A 73 2.46 5.26 -2.11
N GLY A 74 1.65 4.20 -2.22
CA GLY A 74 0.20 4.24 -1.98
C GLY A 74 -0.65 4.03 -3.23
N SER A 75 -1.88 4.55 -3.23
CA SER A 75 -2.98 4.17 -4.15
C SER A 75 -2.65 4.24 -5.63
N THR A 76 -2.21 5.39 -6.14
CA THR A 76 -1.98 5.55 -7.59
C THR A 76 -0.72 4.82 -8.03
N TYR A 77 0.29 4.73 -7.17
CA TYR A 77 1.46 3.90 -7.40
C TYR A 77 1.08 2.42 -7.53
N ASN A 78 0.29 1.88 -6.59
CA ASN A 78 -0.13 0.48 -6.61
C ASN A 78 -0.94 0.14 -7.86
N ILE A 79 -1.89 1.00 -8.25
CA ILE A 79 -2.66 0.84 -9.49
C ILE A 79 -1.74 0.81 -10.72
N GLY A 80 -0.74 1.70 -10.76
CA GLY A 80 0.25 1.73 -11.84
C GLY A 80 1.10 0.46 -11.91
N GLN A 81 1.52 -0.09 -10.77
CA GLN A 81 2.28 -1.35 -10.72
C GLN A 81 1.44 -2.56 -11.15
N ILE A 82 0.14 -2.58 -10.80
CA ILE A 82 -0.77 -3.62 -11.29
C ILE A 82 -0.94 -3.52 -12.81
N GLN A 83 -1.10 -2.31 -13.35
CA GLN A 83 -1.23 -2.09 -14.79
C GLN A 83 0.01 -2.54 -15.56
N GLN A 84 1.19 -2.42 -14.97
CA GLN A 84 2.46 -2.87 -15.56
C GLN A 84 2.71 -4.36 -15.40
N GLY A 85 1.88 -5.07 -14.62
CA GLY A 85 2.05 -6.50 -14.33
C GLY A 85 3.06 -6.82 -13.22
N GLU A 86 3.64 -5.79 -12.59
CA GLU A 86 4.61 -5.94 -11.49
C GLU A 86 3.96 -6.44 -10.20
N PHE A 87 2.74 -5.97 -9.92
CA PHE A 87 1.94 -6.41 -8.78
C PHE A 87 0.68 -7.14 -9.27
N GLN A 88 0.27 -8.17 -8.56
CA GLN A 88 -0.98 -8.88 -8.82
C GLN A 88 -2.16 -8.23 -8.08
N PHE A 89 -1.88 -7.61 -6.93
CA PHE A 89 -2.87 -6.92 -6.10
C PHE A 89 -2.31 -5.62 -5.52
N GLY A 90 -3.21 -4.77 -5.05
CA GLY A 90 -2.82 -3.56 -4.33
C GLY A 90 -3.96 -3.03 -3.48
N VAL A 91 -3.64 -2.42 -2.36
CA VAL A 91 -4.60 -1.66 -1.57
C VAL A 91 -4.62 -0.23 -2.12
N ALA A 92 -5.80 0.28 -2.41
CA ALA A 92 -5.99 1.60 -3.00
C ALA A 92 -7.32 2.20 -2.59
N GLN A 93 -7.38 3.52 -2.45
CA GLN A 93 -8.62 4.25 -2.25
C GLN A 93 -9.62 3.99 -3.39
N SER A 94 -10.90 3.94 -3.08
CA SER A 94 -11.95 3.65 -4.05
C SER A 94 -12.11 4.72 -5.13
N ASP A 95 -11.87 5.99 -4.81
CA ASP A 95 -11.88 7.10 -5.76
C ASP A 95 -10.80 6.95 -6.85
N TRP A 96 -9.58 6.56 -6.48
CA TRP A 96 -8.50 6.33 -7.47
C TRP A 96 -8.74 5.08 -8.32
N GLN A 97 -9.37 4.04 -7.77
CA GLN A 97 -9.83 2.89 -8.54
C GLN A 97 -10.89 3.32 -9.56
N TYR A 98 -11.87 4.14 -9.13
CA TYR A 98 -12.90 4.71 -10.01
C TYR A 98 -12.28 5.58 -11.12
N HIS A 99 -11.36 6.47 -10.79
CA HIS A 99 -10.71 7.36 -11.76
C HIS A 99 -9.88 6.59 -12.79
N ALA A 100 -9.14 5.56 -12.36
CA ALA A 100 -8.39 4.69 -13.26
C ALA A 100 -9.33 3.91 -14.20
N TYR A 101 -10.37 3.29 -13.66
CA TYR A 101 -11.32 2.51 -14.45
C TYR A 101 -12.10 3.37 -15.45
N ASN A 102 -12.55 4.55 -15.05
CA ASN A 102 -13.38 5.44 -15.88
C ASN A 102 -12.59 6.45 -16.71
N ALA A 103 -11.26 6.48 -16.59
CA ALA A 103 -10.40 7.47 -17.27
C ALA A 103 -10.81 8.93 -16.95
N SER A 104 -11.32 9.20 -15.75
CA SER A 104 -11.89 10.51 -15.40
C SER A 104 -10.87 11.52 -14.85
N LYS A 105 -9.65 11.08 -14.51
CA LYS A 105 -8.51 11.91 -14.13
C LYS A 105 -7.19 11.33 -14.70
N PRO A 106 -7.06 11.27 -16.05
CA PRO A 106 -5.94 10.59 -16.70
C PRO A 106 -4.57 11.26 -16.43
N GLU A 107 -4.57 12.52 -16.05
CA GLU A 107 -3.37 13.28 -15.65
C GLU A 107 -2.84 12.88 -14.27
N LYS A 108 -3.64 12.21 -13.45
CA LYS A 108 -3.29 11.78 -12.09
C LYS A 108 -3.12 10.26 -11.95
N VAL A 109 -3.92 9.49 -12.68
CA VAL A 109 -3.85 8.03 -12.73
C VAL A 109 -4.14 7.55 -14.15
N LYS A 110 -3.27 6.71 -14.70
CA LYS A 110 -3.45 6.19 -16.07
C LYS A 110 -4.76 5.40 -16.19
N PRO A 111 -5.51 5.55 -17.31
CA PRO A 111 -6.69 4.75 -17.59
C PRO A 111 -6.39 3.25 -17.53
N PHE A 112 -7.23 2.48 -16.81
CA PHE A 112 -7.03 1.05 -16.62
C PHE A 112 -8.35 0.29 -16.55
N LYS A 113 -8.90 -0.09 -17.69
CA LYS A 113 -10.19 -0.80 -17.81
C LYS A 113 -10.17 -2.24 -17.29
N ASP A 114 -9.00 -2.86 -17.20
CA ASP A 114 -8.87 -4.22 -16.69
C ASP A 114 -8.73 -4.29 -15.17
N LEU A 115 -8.69 -3.14 -14.49
CA LEU A 115 -8.68 -3.09 -13.02
C LEU A 115 -9.96 -3.71 -12.47
N ARG A 116 -9.82 -4.53 -11.42
CA ARG A 116 -10.96 -5.16 -10.72
C ARG A 116 -10.84 -4.94 -9.22
N ALA A 117 -11.96 -4.59 -8.59
CA ALA A 117 -12.06 -4.57 -7.13
C ALA A 117 -12.27 -6.00 -6.62
N VAL A 118 -11.55 -6.39 -5.58
CA VAL A 118 -11.66 -7.70 -4.93
C VAL A 118 -12.61 -7.61 -3.72
N PHE A 119 -12.35 -6.69 -2.81
CA PHE A 119 -13.21 -6.39 -1.65
C PHE A 119 -12.86 -5.02 -1.06
N SER A 120 -13.77 -4.47 -0.25
CA SER A 120 -13.53 -3.27 0.56
C SER A 120 -12.97 -3.67 1.93
N ALA A 121 -11.81 -3.13 2.30
CA ALA A 121 -11.12 -3.50 3.53
C ALA A 121 -11.57 -2.66 4.73
N HIS A 122 -11.68 -1.34 4.57
CA HIS A 122 -12.03 -0.41 5.65
C HIS A 122 -12.42 0.97 5.09
N PRO A 123 -13.17 1.80 5.85
CA PRO A 123 -13.43 3.18 5.48
C PRO A 123 -12.19 4.06 5.72
N GLU A 124 -12.03 5.10 4.91
CA GLU A 124 -10.90 6.03 4.98
C GLU A 124 -11.39 7.48 4.94
N PRO A 125 -11.75 8.08 6.08
CA PRO A 125 -12.07 9.49 6.10
C PRO A 125 -10.84 10.34 5.79
N PHE A 126 -11.04 11.44 5.03
CA PHE A 126 -10.03 12.47 4.92
C PHE A 126 -9.98 13.30 6.19
N GLN A 127 -8.79 13.53 6.72
CA GLN A 127 -8.56 14.24 7.96
C GLN A 127 -7.47 15.29 7.75
N ILE A 128 -7.60 16.44 8.43
CA ILE A 128 -6.52 17.41 8.58
C ILE A 128 -6.01 17.34 10.02
N ILE A 129 -4.78 16.93 10.17
CA ILE A 129 -4.08 16.87 11.44
C ILE A 129 -3.21 18.12 11.57
N ALA A 130 -3.45 18.92 12.58
CA ALA A 130 -2.76 20.18 12.80
C ALA A 130 -2.03 20.20 14.13
N ARG A 131 -0.84 20.79 14.14
CA ARG A 131 -0.03 20.95 15.35
C ARG A 131 -0.72 21.90 16.32
N LYS A 132 -0.73 21.56 17.61
CA LYS A 132 -1.18 22.45 18.68
C LYS A 132 -0.45 23.80 18.59
N GLY A 133 -1.19 24.89 18.67
CA GLY A 133 -0.67 26.24 18.55
C GLY A 133 -0.44 26.74 17.11
N SER A 134 -0.64 25.92 16.07
CA SER A 134 -0.58 26.34 14.66
C SER A 134 -1.71 27.31 14.27
N LYS A 135 -2.78 27.39 15.07
CA LYS A 135 -4.00 28.15 14.82
C LYS A 135 -4.80 27.63 13.60
N VAL A 136 -4.51 26.42 13.12
CA VAL A 136 -5.32 25.75 12.08
C VAL A 136 -6.58 25.22 12.74
N LYS A 137 -7.75 25.60 12.20
CA LYS A 137 -9.08 25.20 12.68
C LYS A 137 -9.97 24.65 11.55
N ASP A 138 -9.70 25.09 10.33
CA ASP A 138 -10.47 24.77 9.14
C ASP A 138 -9.58 24.94 7.89
N TRP A 139 -10.14 24.68 6.70
CA TRP A 139 -9.45 24.82 5.43
C TRP A 139 -8.91 26.25 5.24
N LYS A 140 -9.67 27.27 5.55
CA LYS A 140 -9.27 28.68 5.35
C LYS A 140 -8.04 29.06 6.17
N SER A 141 -7.94 28.53 7.37
CA SER A 141 -6.81 28.78 8.27
C SER A 141 -5.51 28.07 7.89
N LEU A 142 -5.53 27.21 6.85
CA LEU A 142 -4.32 26.66 6.23
C LEU A 142 -3.57 27.69 5.38
N LYS A 143 -4.20 28.83 5.02
CA LYS A 143 -3.55 29.89 4.24
C LYS A 143 -2.27 30.37 4.94
N GLY A 144 -1.17 30.39 4.19
CA GLY A 144 0.14 30.79 4.70
C GLY A 144 0.82 29.81 5.65
N LYS A 145 0.25 28.62 5.90
CA LYS A 145 0.84 27.57 6.76
C LYS A 145 1.79 26.66 5.97
N LYS A 146 2.69 26.00 6.72
CA LYS A 146 3.52 24.93 6.17
C LYS A 146 2.70 23.62 6.18
N VAL A 147 2.33 23.10 5.01
CA VAL A 147 1.40 21.98 4.91
C VAL A 147 2.02 20.82 4.13
N ASN A 148 1.99 19.62 4.71
CA ASN A 148 2.29 18.41 3.93
C ASN A 148 1.06 17.98 3.14
N ILE A 149 1.20 17.92 1.82
CA ILE A 149 0.15 17.53 0.88
C ILE A 149 0.27 16.07 0.42
N GLY A 150 1.26 15.34 0.94
CA GLY A 150 1.52 13.93 0.62
C GLY A 150 2.51 13.71 -0.52
N ASN A 151 3.11 12.54 -0.55
CA ASN A 151 4.09 12.16 -1.56
C ASN A 151 3.43 11.86 -2.93
N PRO A 152 4.15 12.09 -4.03
CA PRO A 152 3.70 11.65 -5.35
C PRO A 152 3.37 10.16 -5.38
N GLY A 153 2.30 9.76 -6.08
CA GLY A 153 1.85 8.38 -6.15
C GLY A 153 0.97 7.92 -4.98
N SER A 154 0.79 8.75 -3.94
CA SER A 154 -0.14 8.45 -2.85
C SER A 154 -1.57 8.88 -3.17
N GLY A 155 -2.55 8.14 -2.65
CA GLY A 155 -3.94 8.57 -2.67
C GLY A 155 -4.17 9.85 -1.86
N GLN A 156 -3.44 10.00 -0.74
CA GLN A 156 -3.41 11.20 0.09
C GLN A 156 -3.12 12.46 -0.76
N ARG A 157 -2.06 12.42 -1.57
CA ARG A 157 -1.68 13.52 -2.45
C ARG A 157 -2.79 13.84 -3.44
N GLY A 158 -3.32 12.82 -4.09
CA GLY A 158 -4.37 13.01 -5.06
C GLY A 158 -5.63 13.62 -4.46
N THR A 159 -6.10 13.12 -3.31
CA THR A 159 -7.26 13.66 -2.59
C THR A 159 -7.01 15.12 -2.15
N PHE A 160 -5.80 15.42 -1.66
CA PHE A 160 -5.46 16.79 -1.27
C PHE A 160 -5.51 17.76 -2.46
N GLU A 161 -5.03 17.33 -3.62
CA GLU A 161 -5.09 18.13 -4.86
C GLU A 161 -6.53 18.35 -5.35
N VAL A 162 -7.40 17.34 -5.25
CA VAL A 162 -8.84 17.50 -5.56
C VAL A 162 -9.48 18.53 -4.62
N LEU A 163 -9.14 18.53 -3.34
CA LEU A 163 -9.61 19.55 -2.39
C LEU A 163 -9.11 20.93 -2.73
N MET A 164 -7.82 21.08 -3.11
CA MET A 164 -7.29 22.36 -3.58
C MET A 164 -8.05 22.88 -4.80
N GLU A 165 -8.29 22.00 -5.78
CA GLU A 165 -9.07 22.32 -6.99
C GLU A 165 -10.49 22.78 -6.63
N SER A 166 -11.19 22.05 -5.75
CA SER A 166 -12.57 22.37 -5.31
C SER A 166 -12.69 23.69 -4.57
N HIS A 167 -11.60 24.14 -3.93
CA HIS A 167 -11.52 25.43 -3.25
C HIS A 167 -10.94 26.55 -4.12
N GLY A 168 -10.64 26.27 -5.38
CA GLY A 168 -10.08 27.26 -6.29
C GLY A 168 -8.67 27.75 -5.89
N VAL A 169 -7.88 26.90 -5.20
CA VAL A 169 -6.55 27.26 -4.72
C VAL A 169 -5.47 26.33 -5.29
N ASN A 170 -4.25 26.80 -5.28
CA ASN A 170 -3.07 26.03 -5.67
C ASN A 170 -2.01 26.04 -4.54
N LYS A 171 -0.84 25.49 -4.77
CA LYS A 171 0.23 25.40 -3.75
C LYS A 171 0.65 26.75 -3.18
N SER A 172 0.51 27.86 -3.93
CA SER A 172 0.86 29.21 -3.42
C SER A 172 -0.10 29.73 -2.35
N TYR A 173 -1.24 29.07 -2.13
CA TYR A 173 -2.14 29.37 -1.01
C TYR A 173 -1.50 29.12 0.36
N PHE A 174 -0.61 28.14 0.43
CA PHE A 174 0.13 27.79 1.61
C PHE A 174 1.42 28.60 1.71
N GLY A 175 1.98 28.75 2.92
CA GLY A 175 3.28 29.38 3.12
C GLY A 175 4.43 28.50 2.59
N ALA A 176 4.27 27.19 2.71
CA ALA A 176 5.11 26.18 2.08
C ALA A 176 4.35 24.86 1.97
N THR A 177 4.66 24.06 0.96
CA THR A 177 4.16 22.68 0.85
C THR A 177 5.31 21.69 0.93
N SER A 178 5.08 20.54 1.58
CA SER A 178 5.96 19.39 1.56
C SER A 178 5.26 18.17 0.96
N GLU A 179 6.06 17.20 0.53
CA GLU A 179 5.61 15.98 -0.14
C GLU A 179 6.09 14.74 0.62
N LEU A 180 6.02 14.82 1.95
CA LEU A 180 6.43 13.75 2.85
C LEU A 180 5.50 12.55 2.75
N THR A 181 6.06 11.38 2.93
CA THR A 181 5.31 10.13 3.03
C THR A 181 4.45 10.10 4.31
N SER A 182 3.50 9.19 4.36
CA SER A 182 2.64 9.00 5.54
C SER A 182 3.41 8.60 6.81
N SER A 183 4.58 7.98 6.67
CA SER A 183 5.44 7.62 7.81
C SER A 183 6.31 8.77 8.34
N GLU A 184 6.55 9.80 7.53
CA GLU A 184 7.40 10.95 7.90
C GLU A 184 6.60 12.12 8.46
N GLN A 185 5.34 12.28 8.04
CA GLN A 185 4.55 13.49 8.31
C GLN A 185 4.27 13.74 9.79
N SER A 186 4.06 12.69 10.60
CA SER A 186 3.81 12.84 12.04
C SER A 186 5.06 13.34 12.77
N GLY A 187 6.23 12.79 12.45
CA GLY A 187 7.51 13.29 12.99
C GLY A 187 7.77 14.75 12.59
N ALA A 188 7.52 15.10 11.32
CA ALA A 188 7.69 16.47 10.84
C ALA A 188 6.74 17.47 11.53
N LEU A 189 5.52 17.03 11.89
CA LEU A 189 4.57 17.82 12.66
C LEU A 189 5.09 18.08 14.08
N CYS A 190 5.56 17.03 14.77
CA CYS A 190 6.14 17.12 16.10
C CYS A 190 7.40 18.02 16.13
N ASP A 191 8.24 17.89 15.12
CA ASP A 191 9.46 18.72 14.94
C ASP A 191 9.15 20.17 14.53
N LYS A 192 7.89 20.57 14.39
CA LYS A 192 7.46 21.90 13.94
C LYS A 192 7.95 22.28 12.52
N LYS A 193 8.34 21.27 11.72
CA LYS A 193 8.72 21.46 10.31
C LYS A 193 7.52 21.77 9.43
N ILE A 194 6.35 21.23 9.80
CA ILE A 194 5.05 21.52 9.20
C ILE A 194 4.04 21.95 10.27
N ASP A 195 3.00 22.68 9.88
CA ASP A 195 1.91 23.13 10.74
C ASP A 195 0.71 22.18 10.68
N ALA A 196 0.52 21.52 9.54
CA ALA A 196 -0.56 20.55 9.32
C ALA A 196 -0.23 19.59 8.19
N TYR A 197 -0.98 18.48 8.12
CA TYR A 197 -1.02 17.59 6.97
C TYR A 197 -2.45 17.07 6.74
N GLY A 198 -2.81 16.84 5.47
CA GLY A 198 -4.03 16.14 5.12
C GLY A 198 -3.76 14.65 4.99
N TYR A 199 -4.65 13.78 5.46
CA TYR A 199 -4.45 12.34 5.38
C TYR A 199 -5.77 11.60 5.19
N THR A 200 -5.84 10.78 4.15
CA THR A 200 -6.92 9.83 3.91
C THR A 200 -6.48 8.49 4.47
N VAL A 201 -7.04 8.08 5.58
CA VAL A 201 -6.60 6.86 6.29
C VAL A 201 -7.67 6.30 7.19
N GLY A 202 -7.67 4.98 7.35
CA GLY A 202 -8.52 4.27 8.33
C GLY A 202 -8.20 4.66 9.77
N VAL A 203 -9.20 4.59 10.64
CA VAL A 203 -9.13 4.91 12.06
C VAL A 203 -9.43 3.64 12.88
N PRO A 204 -8.62 3.35 13.92
CA PRO A 204 -7.43 4.06 14.44
C PRO A 204 -6.21 3.91 13.53
N ASN A 205 -5.28 4.88 13.59
CA ASN A 205 -4.06 4.88 12.79
C ASN A 205 -2.85 5.25 13.67
N ALA A 206 -1.78 4.47 13.58
CA ALA A 206 -0.57 4.65 14.40
C ALA A 206 0.14 5.98 14.12
N GLY A 207 0.20 6.44 12.86
CA GLY A 207 0.80 7.72 12.53
C GLY A 207 0.01 8.90 13.07
N VAL A 208 -1.34 8.84 13.05
CA VAL A 208 -2.18 9.87 13.65
C VAL A 208 -2.02 9.86 15.17
N ALA A 209 -2.03 8.69 15.82
CA ALA A 209 -1.79 8.56 17.26
C ALA A 209 -0.42 9.15 17.65
N GLN A 210 0.63 8.88 16.88
CA GLN A 210 1.96 9.50 17.12
C GLN A 210 1.89 11.01 17.09
N ALA A 211 1.12 11.62 16.19
CA ALA A 211 0.98 13.07 16.11
C ALA A 211 0.14 13.65 17.24
N THR A 212 -0.91 12.95 17.67
CA THR A 212 -1.83 13.44 18.74
C THR A 212 -1.30 13.21 20.14
N ASP A 213 -0.66 12.07 20.39
CA ASP A 213 -0.19 11.68 21.72
C ASP A 213 1.26 12.07 21.98
N GLY A 214 2.07 12.13 20.91
CA GLY A 214 3.50 12.39 20.99
C GLY A 214 3.89 13.87 21.00
N CYS A 215 3.05 14.75 20.44
CA CYS A 215 3.36 16.18 20.29
C CYS A 215 2.13 17.12 20.37
N GLY A 216 1.03 16.62 20.93
CA GLY A 216 -0.28 17.29 21.04
C GLY A 216 -0.41 18.43 22.03
#